data_147975f9e77bdd319b827b16e63d7bf6
#
_entry.id   147975f9e77bdd319b827b16e63d7bf6
#
_cell.length_a   1.000
_cell.length_b   1.000
_cell.length_c   1.000
_cell.angle_alpha   90.00
_cell.angle_beta   90.00
_cell.angle_gamma   90.00
#
_symmetry.space_group_name_H-M   'P 1'
#
loop_
_entity.id
_entity.type
_entity.pdbx_description
1 polymer ?
#
loop_
_entity_poly.entity_id
_entity_poly.type
_entity_poly.pdbx_seq_one_letter_code
_entity_poly.pdbx_strand_id
1 'polypeptide(L)'
;MPPDSGLLTVATIALTVLLAVVIVFQLALAAGAPWGVAAYGGAHRGVLPTRLRIASGVAAALWVALGLVLLRRTGYSVPAVLPDGVLAVAGWIIFAILALSVILNAITPSVLERAIWLPVTLLLAAATLVIALAPQ
;
A
#
# COMPACT_ATOMS: atom_id res chain seq x y z
N MET A 1 -24.01 0.01 6.40
CA MET A 1 -24.57 0.37 5.10
C MET A 1 -23.46 0.15 4.07
N PRO A 2 -23.67 -0.63 3.03
CA PRO A 2 -22.64 -0.79 2.01
C PRO A 2 -22.35 0.56 1.34
N PRO A 3 -21.11 0.81 0.92
CA PRO A 3 -20.78 2.02 0.18
C PRO A 3 -21.57 2.06 -1.14
N ASP A 4 -21.96 3.25 -1.56
CA ASP A 4 -22.56 3.43 -2.88
C ASP A 4 -21.52 3.14 -3.99
N SER A 5 -21.99 2.91 -5.21
CA SER A 5 -21.11 2.60 -6.34
C SER A 5 -20.14 3.73 -6.67
N GLY A 6 -20.50 4.98 -6.43
CA GLY A 6 -19.64 6.13 -6.64
C GLY A 6 -18.49 6.17 -5.65
N LEU A 7 -18.76 5.95 -4.36
CA LEU A 7 -17.73 5.91 -3.33
C LEU A 7 -16.75 4.74 -3.56
N LEU A 8 -17.25 3.57 -3.95
CA LEU A 8 -16.41 2.42 -4.27
C LEU A 8 -15.50 2.72 -5.48
N THR A 9 -16.03 3.38 -6.50
CA THR A 9 -15.23 3.79 -7.67
C THR A 9 -14.12 4.76 -7.28
N VAL A 10 -14.43 5.80 -6.50
CA VAL A 10 -13.43 6.77 -6.02
C VAL A 10 -12.37 6.07 -5.17
N ALA A 11 -12.78 5.20 -4.25
CA ALA A 11 -11.85 4.44 -3.42
C ALA A 11 -10.91 3.55 -4.25
N THR A 12 -11.45 2.90 -5.28
CA THR A 12 -10.65 2.04 -6.18
C THR A 12 -9.64 2.84 -7.01
N ILE A 13 -10.03 4.00 -7.52
CA ILE A 13 -9.12 4.91 -8.25
C ILE A 13 -8.03 5.41 -7.30
N ALA A 14 -8.40 5.91 -6.12
CA ALA A 14 -7.45 6.39 -5.12
C ALA A 14 -6.46 5.29 -4.70
N LEU A 15 -6.96 4.08 -4.41
CA LEU A 15 -6.13 2.92 -4.12
C LEU A 15 -5.11 2.67 -5.23
N THR A 16 -5.56 2.59 -6.47
CA THR A 16 -4.71 2.26 -7.63
C THR A 16 -3.60 3.29 -7.81
N VAL A 17 -3.95 4.58 -7.78
CA VAL A 17 -2.97 5.67 -7.94
C VAL A 17 -1.96 5.68 -6.80
N LEU A 18 -2.42 5.58 -5.55
CA LEU A 18 -1.54 5.63 -4.38
C LEU A 18 -0.65 4.39 -4.28
N LEU A 19 -1.16 3.20 -4.61
CA LEU A 19 -0.34 1.99 -4.69
C LEU A 19 0.72 2.10 -5.78
N ALA A 20 0.38 2.66 -6.95
CA ALA A 20 1.37 2.90 -7.99
C ALA A 20 2.51 3.80 -7.51
N VAL A 21 2.20 4.86 -6.76
CA VAL A 21 3.22 5.74 -6.13
C VAL A 21 4.11 4.94 -5.17
N VAL A 22 3.52 4.15 -4.28
CA VAL A 22 4.28 3.32 -3.32
C VAL A 22 5.16 2.31 -4.04
N ILE A 23 4.63 1.61 -5.03
CA ILE A 23 5.36 0.60 -5.80
C ILE A 23 6.54 1.23 -6.55
N VAL A 24 6.32 2.35 -7.25
CA VAL A 24 7.38 3.07 -7.96
C VAL A 24 8.47 3.53 -7.00
N PHE A 25 8.11 4.05 -5.83
CA PHE A 25 9.06 4.44 -4.79
C PHE A 25 9.88 3.25 -4.31
N GLN A 26 9.26 2.12 -4.00
CA GLN A 26 9.95 0.91 -3.57
C GLN A 26 10.89 0.36 -4.66
N LEU A 27 10.46 0.37 -5.92
CA LEU A 27 11.31 -0.03 -7.05
C LEU A 27 12.50 0.91 -7.23
N ALA A 28 12.31 2.22 -7.07
CA ALA A 28 13.37 3.21 -7.12
C ALA A 28 14.41 2.97 -6.02
N LEU A 29 13.99 2.71 -4.77
CA LEU A 29 14.89 2.34 -3.67
C LEU A 29 15.66 1.05 -3.98
N ALA A 30 14.99 0.03 -4.50
CA ALA A 30 15.61 -1.23 -4.89
C ALA A 30 16.66 -1.03 -6.01
N ALA A 31 16.38 -0.14 -6.96
CA ALA A 31 17.28 0.23 -8.05
C ALA A 31 18.48 1.09 -7.59
N GLY A 32 18.45 1.63 -6.38
CA GLY A 32 19.55 2.42 -5.82
C GLY A 32 19.33 3.93 -5.85
N ALA A 33 18.09 4.39 -5.94
CA ALA A 33 17.79 5.82 -5.77
C ALA A 33 18.26 6.31 -4.39
N PRO A 34 18.85 7.52 -4.30
CA PRO A 34 19.43 8.04 -3.06
C PRO A 34 18.35 8.67 -2.15
N TRP A 35 17.25 7.96 -1.93
CA TRP A 35 16.07 8.43 -1.19
C TRP A 35 15.91 7.77 0.18
N GLY A 36 16.98 7.20 0.72
CA GLY A 36 16.94 6.47 1.99
C GLY A 36 16.44 7.29 3.18
N VAL A 37 16.56 8.62 3.12
CA VAL A 37 16.01 9.52 4.16
C VAL A 37 14.49 9.44 4.29
N ALA A 38 13.80 9.04 3.22
CA ALA A 38 12.34 8.90 3.18
C ALA A 38 11.85 7.47 3.45
N ALA A 39 12.72 6.58 3.93
CA ALA A 39 12.41 5.18 4.17
C ALA A 39 13.17 4.63 5.39
N TYR A 40 12.66 3.55 5.96
CA TYR A 40 13.32 2.80 7.06
C TYR A 40 13.77 3.70 8.23
N GLY A 41 12.95 4.64 8.61
CA GLY A 41 13.22 5.57 9.72
C GLY A 41 14.21 6.68 9.39
N GLY A 42 14.67 6.80 8.13
CA GLY A 42 15.60 7.84 7.69
C GLY A 42 17.04 7.64 8.15
N ALA A 43 17.40 6.45 8.63
CA ALA A 43 18.75 6.15 9.13
C ALA A 43 19.83 6.21 8.05
N HIS A 44 19.44 6.03 6.79
CA HIS A 44 20.36 6.02 5.63
C HIS A 44 19.99 7.16 4.69
N ARG A 45 20.77 8.24 4.66
CA ARG A 45 20.47 9.46 3.91
C ARG A 45 20.75 9.41 2.41
N GLY A 46 21.28 8.36 1.90
CA GLY A 46 21.63 8.20 0.48
C GLY A 46 21.05 6.92 -0.08
N VAL A 47 21.86 6.25 -0.87
CA VAL A 47 21.53 4.91 -1.38
C VAL A 47 21.45 3.93 -0.22
N LEU A 48 20.39 3.15 -0.16
CA LEU A 48 20.20 2.13 0.88
C LEU A 48 21.25 1.02 0.77
N PRO A 49 21.67 0.41 1.90
CA PRO A 49 22.43 -0.82 1.90
C PRO A 49 21.74 -1.92 1.11
N THR A 50 22.49 -2.84 0.51
CA THR A 50 21.98 -3.91 -0.37
C THR A 50 20.80 -4.68 0.24
N ARG A 51 20.87 -5.02 1.53
CA ARG A 51 19.80 -5.74 2.24
C ARG A 51 18.47 -4.98 2.24
N LEU A 52 18.51 -3.65 2.41
CA LEU A 52 17.31 -2.81 2.41
C LEU A 52 16.80 -2.55 0.99
N ARG A 53 17.68 -2.52 0.00
CA ARG A 53 17.28 -2.48 -1.41
C ARG A 53 16.55 -3.76 -1.81
N ILE A 54 17.03 -4.93 -1.38
CA ILE A 54 16.33 -6.20 -1.58
C ILE A 54 14.98 -6.19 -0.87
N ALA A 55 14.93 -5.73 0.38
CA ALA A 55 13.68 -5.60 1.13
C ALA A 55 12.67 -4.68 0.41
N SER A 56 13.13 -3.57 -0.19
CA SER A 56 12.28 -2.69 -1.00
C SER A 56 11.76 -3.38 -2.26
N GLY A 57 12.56 -4.19 -2.93
CA GLY A 57 12.11 -5.00 -4.07
C GLY A 57 11.04 -6.02 -3.68
N VAL A 58 11.22 -6.70 -2.56
CA VAL A 58 10.21 -7.62 -2.00
C VAL A 58 8.94 -6.85 -1.61
N ALA A 59 9.08 -5.68 -0.98
CA ALA A 59 7.95 -4.84 -0.63
C ALA A 59 7.15 -4.40 -1.88
N ALA A 60 7.84 -4.02 -2.97
CA ALA A 60 7.16 -3.69 -4.23
C ALA A 60 6.33 -4.87 -4.76
N ALA A 61 6.88 -6.08 -4.76
CA ALA A 61 6.15 -7.29 -5.18
C ALA A 61 4.93 -7.57 -4.30
N LEU A 62 5.07 -7.40 -2.98
CA LEU A 62 3.96 -7.57 -2.03
C LEU A 62 2.87 -6.52 -2.27
N TRP A 63 3.21 -5.25 -2.48
CA TRP A 63 2.23 -4.20 -2.78
C TRP A 63 1.49 -4.46 -4.09
N VAL A 64 2.15 -4.99 -5.11
CA VAL A 64 1.49 -5.44 -6.35
C VAL A 64 0.48 -6.54 -6.04
N ALA A 65 0.88 -7.58 -5.30
CA ALA A 65 -0.01 -8.69 -4.95
C ALA A 65 -1.23 -8.22 -4.15
N LEU A 66 -1.04 -7.36 -3.13
CA LEU A 66 -2.13 -6.79 -2.34
C LEU A 66 -3.07 -5.94 -3.20
N GLY A 67 -2.52 -5.16 -4.12
CA GLY A 67 -3.30 -4.36 -5.07
C GLY A 67 -4.17 -5.22 -5.97
N LEU A 68 -3.64 -6.31 -6.52
CA LEU A 68 -4.40 -7.25 -7.34
C LEU A 68 -5.55 -7.90 -6.55
N VAL A 69 -5.31 -8.28 -5.29
CA VAL A 69 -6.36 -8.83 -4.41
C VAL A 69 -7.49 -7.82 -4.21
N LEU A 70 -7.16 -6.56 -3.92
CA LEU A 70 -8.16 -5.50 -3.71
C LEU A 70 -8.90 -5.14 -4.99
N LEU A 71 -8.21 -5.06 -6.14
CA LEU A 71 -8.85 -4.80 -7.43
C LEU A 71 -9.81 -5.94 -7.81
N ARG A 72 -9.40 -7.19 -7.59
CA ARG A 72 -10.29 -8.33 -7.85
C ARG A 72 -11.53 -8.30 -6.96
N ARG A 73 -11.36 -7.92 -5.69
CA ARG A 73 -12.48 -7.74 -4.74
C ARG A 73 -13.49 -6.69 -5.22
N THR A 74 -13.07 -5.67 -5.96
CA THR A 74 -13.97 -4.66 -6.53
C THR A 74 -14.57 -5.06 -7.89
N GLY A 75 -14.36 -6.29 -8.34
CA GLY A 75 -14.92 -6.84 -9.57
C GLY A 75 -14.06 -6.63 -10.82
N TYR A 76 -12.86 -6.07 -10.70
CA TYR A 76 -11.95 -5.97 -11.85
C TYR A 76 -11.40 -7.33 -12.27
N SER A 77 -11.37 -7.57 -13.58
CA SER A 77 -10.77 -8.77 -14.17
C SER A 77 -9.24 -8.64 -14.20
N VAL A 78 -8.60 -9.01 -13.10
CA VAL A 78 -7.15 -9.01 -12.93
C VAL A 78 -6.66 -10.41 -12.55
N PRO A 79 -5.35 -10.71 -12.72
CA PRO A 79 -4.80 -12.01 -12.32
C PRO A 79 -5.15 -12.38 -10.88
N ALA A 80 -5.58 -13.62 -10.67
CA ALA A 80 -5.93 -14.14 -9.36
C ALA A 80 -4.65 -14.48 -8.56
N VAL A 81 -4.44 -13.75 -7.47
CA VAL A 81 -3.39 -14.05 -6.48
C VAL A 81 -3.93 -14.99 -5.40
N LEU A 82 -5.23 -14.88 -5.10
CA LEU A 82 -5.95 -15.68 -4.11
C LEU A 82 -7.25 -16.21 -4.69
N PRO A 83 -7.77 -17.35 -4.20
CA PRO A 83 -9.11 -17.82 -4.53
C PRO A 83 -10.19 -16.79 -4.14
N ASP A 84 -11.26 -16.69 -4.94
CA ASP A 84 -12.32 -15.72 -4.71
C ASP A 84 -13.01 -15.87 -3.34
N GLY A 85 -13.15 -17.10 -2.86
CA GLY A 85 -13.78 -17.38 -1.57
C GLY A 85 -13.07 -16.78 -0.33
N VAL A 86 -11.82 -16.30 -0.46
CA VAL A 86 -11.08 -15.68 0.65
C VAL A 86 -10.90 -14.18 0.50
N LEU A 87 -11.38 -13.57 -0.59
CA LEU A 87 -11.16 -12.16 -0.88
C LEU A 87 -11.75 -11.23 0.19
N ALA A 88 -12.89 -11.61 0.80
CA ALA A 88 -13.50 -10.85 1.87
C ALA A 88 -12.58 -10.75 3.08
N VAL A 89 -12.04 -11.88 3.53
CA VAL A 89 -11.11 -11.95 4.67
C VAL A 89 -9.80 -11.24 4.32
N ALA A 90 -9.28 -11.45 3.10
CA ALA A 90 -8.07 -10.80 2.63
C ALA A 90 -8.19 -9.27 2.64
N GLY A 91 -9.33 -8.71 2.25
CA GLY A 91 -9.59 -7.27 2.31
C GLY A 91 -9.44 -6.69 3.73
N TRP A 92 -9.95 -7.37 4.73
CA TRP A 92 -9.82 -6.97 6.14
C TRP A 92 -8.39 -7.12 6.66
N ILE A 93 -7.67 -8.18 6.26
CA ILE A 93 -6.26 -8.36 6.62
C ILE A 93 -5.42 -7.23 6.01
N ILE A 94 -5.64 -6.88 4.74
CA ILE A 94 -4.92 -5.79 4.08
C ILE A 94 -5.24 -4.45 4.77
N PHE A 95 -6.49 -4.21 5.14
CA PHE A 95 -6.86 -3.03 5.93
C PHE A 95 -6.09 -2.97 7.25
N ALA A 96 -5.99 -4.07 7.99
CA ALA A 96 -5.23 -4.12 9.24
C ALA A 96 -3.73 -3.84 9.04
N ILE A 97 -3.13 -4.36 7.96
CA ILE A 97 -1.74 -4.07 7.58
C ILE A 97 -1.55 -2.57 7.30
N LEU A 98 -2.47 -1.96 6.56
CA LEU A 98 -2.41 -0.53 6.27
C LEU A 98 -2.64 0.34 7.50
N ALA A 99 -3.56 -0.05 8.38
CA ALA A 99 -3.78 0.63 9.66
C ALA A 99 -2.51 0.59 10.54
N LEU A 100 -1.82 -0.54 10.60
CA LEU A 100 -0.52 -0.65 11.26
C LEU A 100 0.52 0.25 10.57
N SER A 101 0.55 0.29 9.25
CA SER A 101 1.44 1.17 8.48
C SER A 101 1.22 2.65 8.80
N VAL A 102 -0.04 3.07 9.00
CA VAL A 102 -0.37 4.44 9.45
C VAL A 102 0.31 4.74 10.79
N ILE A 103 0.21 3.83 11.76
CA ILE A 103 0.82 4.00 13.08
C ILE A 103 2.34 4.10 12.95
N LEU A 104 2.97 3.19 12.20
CA LEU A 104 4.42 3.17 12.01
C LEU A 104 4.92 4.44 11.32
N ASN A 105 4.19 4.95 10.31
CA ASN A 105 4.53 6.21 9.67
C ASN A 105 4.27 7.43 10.56
N ALA A 106 3.34 7.36 11.50
CA ALA A 106 3.11 8.45 12.45
C ALA A 106 4.23 8.57 13.48
N ILE A 107 4.85 7.47 13.88
CA ILE A 107 5.89 7.42 14.91
C ILE A 107 7.32 7.35 14.37
N THR A 108 7.51 7.30 13.05
CA THR A 108 8.86 7.25 12.46
C THR A 108 9.68 8.48 12.88
N PRO A 109 10.98 8.34 13.19
CA PRO A 109 11.85 9.47 13.51
C PRO A 109 12.15 10.37 12.29
N SER A 110 11.98 9.86 11.06
CA SER A 110 12.18 10.66 9.85
C SER A 110 11.01 11.60 9.59
N VAL A 111 11.27 12.91 9.68
CA VAL A 111 10.26 13.95 9.38
C VAL A 111 9.77 13.83 7.93
N LEU A 112 10.69 13.58 6.99
CA LEU A 112 10.35 13.45 5.57
C LEU A 112 9.51 12.19 5.31
N GLU A 113 9.91 11.06 5.87
CA GLU A 113 9.15 9.80 5.77
C GLU A 113 7.73 9.99 6.31
N ARG A 114 7.58 10.58 7.50
CA ARG A 114 6.29 10.88 8.10
C ARG A 114 5.45 11.83 7.24
N ALA A 115 6.04 12.92 6.73
CA ALA A 115 5.33 13.91 5.93
C ALA A 115 4.79 13.35 4.61
N ILE A 116 5.49 12.38 4.01
CA ILE A 116 5.08 11.75 2.75
C ILE A 116 4.14 10.57 3.01
N TRP A 117 4.56 9.62 3.86
CA TRP A 117 3.89 8.32 3.95
C TRP A 117 2.73 8.26 4.92
N LEU A 118 2.67 9.13 5.93
CA LEU A 118 1.50 9.18 6.82
C LEU A 118 0.22 9.53 6.05
N PRO A 119 0.14 10.61 5.26
CA PRO A 119 -1.06 10.91 4.47
C PRO A 119 -1.34 9.84 3.41
N VAL A 120 -0.32 9.29 2.75
CA VAL A 120 -0.50 8.23 1.74
C VAL A 120 -1.10 6.97 2.37
N THR A 121 -0.57 6.51 3.49
CA THR A 121 -1.09 5.31 4.17
C THR A 121 -2.45 5.53 4.80
N LEU A 122 -2.75 6.72 5.28
CA LEU A 122 -4.10 7.09 5.75
C LEU A 122 -5.13 6.97 4.61
N LEU A 123 -4.83 7.52 3.44
CA LEU A 123 -5.72 7.44 2.28
C LEU A 123 -5.84 6.01 1.76
N LEU A 124 -4.75 5.24 1.74
CA LEU A 124 -4.77 3.82 1.37
C LEU A 124 -5.63 3.00 2.35
N ALA A 125 -5.50 3.24 3.66
CA ALA A 125 -6.30 2.57 4.67
C ALA A 125 -7.79 2.92 4.52
N ALA A 126 -8.12 4.20 4.30
CA ALA A 126 -9.49 4.64 4.08
C ALA A 126 -10.10 4.01 2.81
N ALA A 127 -9.37 4.02 1.69
CA ALA A 127 -9.82 3.39 0.45
C ALA A 127 -10.03 1.88 0.62
N THR A 128 -9.10 1.20 1.30
CA THR A 128 -9.20 -0.24 1.57
C THR A 128 -10.36 -0.55 2.51
N LEU A 129 -10.65 0.29 3.50
CA LEU A 129 -11.83 0.13 4.37
C LEU A 129 -13.12 0.18 3.56
N VAL A 130 -13.27 1.15 2.65
CA VAL A 130 -14.42 1.24 1.75
C VAL A 130 -14.57 -0.04 0.92
N ILE A 131 -13.47 -0.54 0.37
CA ILE A 131 -13.47 -1.78 -0.42
C ILE A 131 -13.80 -3.00 0.46
N ALA A 132 -13.27 -3.06 1.69
CA ALA A 132 -13.56 -4.16 2.62
C ALA A 132 -15.02 -4.19 3.08
N LEU A 133 -15.69 -3.05 3.13
CA LEU A 133 -17.11 -2.94 3.47
C LEU A 133 -18.04 -3.21 2.28
N ALA A 134 -17.53 -3.25 1.05
CA ALA A 134 -18.34 -3.50 -0.13
C ALA A 134 -18.87 -4.95 -0.12
N PRO A 135 -20.13 -5.17 -0.51
CA PRO A 135 -20.68 -6.52 -0.67
C PRO A 135 -19.92 -7.30 -1.76
N GLN A 136 -19.89 -8.61 -1.62
CA GLN A 136 -19.32 -9.54 -2.61
C GLN A 136 -20.40 -10.01 -3.57
#